data_38af8336a1397352fce210da91b266e0
#
_entry.id   38af8336a1397352fce210da91b266e0
#
_cell.length_a   1.000
_cell.length_b   1.000
_cell.length_c   1.000
_cell.angle_alpha   90.00
_cell.angle_beta   90.00
_cell.angle_gamma   90.00
#
_symmetry.space_group_name_H-M   'P 1'
#
loop_
_entity.id
_entity.type
_entity.pdbx_description
1 polymer ?
#
loop_
_entity_poly.entity_id
_entity_poly.type
_entity_poly.pdbx_seq_one_letter_code
_entity_poly.pdbx_strand_id
1 'polypeptide(L)'
;MDIPQLFAVLVDQALLVAVSVGLAALIRAFTGFGFAMLVVPAFSFFLTPADAVVLSSVLAFLLGLLSYRSWWGLFPVAPARPMVAGSVIGTAIGVWFLASLSVAEFQLWIGVSVVIASVVLARFVPSERAASSPAALTTGVASGLMNGAFAIPGPPVILYVVATLSEPVKSRAFLMMFFWCSSVVSLVMFGAAGLISPRPFQLLWVALPAMWLGNQAGNWAFARLSLIHI
;
A
#
# COMPACT_ATOMS: atom_id res chain seq x y z
N MET A 1 3.47 -0.61 -35.21
CA MET A 1 4.33 -1.40 -34.30
C MET A 1 4.22 -2.84 -34.70
N ASP A 2 5.33 -3.47 -35.05
CA ASP A 2 5.36 -4.87 -35.51
C ASP A 2 5.10 -5.83 -34.36
N ILE A 3 4.54 -7.02 -34.65
CA ILE A 3 4.23 -8.05 -33.65
C ILE A 3 5.43 -8.37 -32.72
N PRO A 4 6.67 -8.52 -33.25
CA PRO A 4 7.85 -8.72 -32.39
C PRO A 4 8.15 -7.58 -31.42
N GLN A 5 7.97 -6.35 -31.86
CA GLN A 5 8.17 -5.16 -31.00
C GLN A 5 7.10 -5.07 -29.90
N LEU A 6 5.85 -5.37 -30.23
CA LEU A 6 4.77 -5.43 -29.25
C LEU A 6 5.04 -6.50 -28.20
N PHE A 7 5.49 -7.67 -28.64
CA PHE A 7 5.82 -8.78 -27.74
C PHE A 7 6.99 -8.45 -26.81
N ALA A 8 8.04 -7.82 -27.33
CA ALA A 8 9.19 -7.36 -26.54
C ALA A 8 8.75 -6.36 -25.43
N VAL A 9 7.95 -5.36 -25.79
CA VAL A 9 7.44 -4.38 -24.82
C VAL A 9 6.58 -5.03 -23.73
N LEU A 10 5.77 -6.01 -24.08
CA LEU A 10 4.95 -6.74 -23.11
C LEU A 10 5.80 -7.59 -22.14
N VAL A 11 6.85 -8.24 -22.66
CA VAL A 11 7.79 -9.03 -21.86
C VAL A 11 8.59 -8.13 -20.92
N ASP A 12 9.08 -6.99 -21.41
CA ASP A 12 9.82 -6.02 -20.57
C ASP A 12 8.95 -5.48 -19.44
N GLN A 13 7.70 -5.12 -19.71
CA GLN A 13 6.79 -4.66 -18.67
C GLN A 13 6.45 -5.75 -17.65
N ALA A 14 6.24 -7.00 -18.11
CA ALA A 14 6.00 -8.11 -17.22
C ALA A 14 7.20 -8.37 -16.30
N LEU A 15 8.41 -8.27 -16.81
CA LEU A 15 9.64 -8.41 -16.04
C LEU A 15 9.78 -7.28 -15.00
N LEU A 16 9.53 -6.03 -15.40
CA LEU A 16 9.56 -4.88 -14.48
C LEU A 16 8.52 -5.01 -13.36
N VAL A 17 7.32 -5.49 -13.67
CA VAL A 17 6.29 -5.79 -12.66
C VAL A 17 6.77 -6.90 -11.73
N ALA A 18 7.28 -8.01 -12.26
CA ALA A 18 7.75 -9.13 -11.45
C ALA A 18 8.85 -8.71 -10.47
N VAL A 19 9.86 -7.98 -10.94
CA VAL A 19 10.99 -7.51 -10.13
C VAL A 19 10.51 -6.53 -9.07
N SER A 20 9.70 -5.52 -9.45
CA SER A 20 9.19 -4.51 -8.53
C SER A 20 8.33 -5.13 -7.42
N VAL A 21 7.41 -6.03 -7.80
CA VAL A 21 6.52 -6.71 -6.85
C VAL A 21 7.29 -7.69 -5.96
N GLY A 22 8.21 -8.45 -6.53
CA GLY A 22 9.03 -9.40 -5.77
C GLY A 22 9.89 -8.72 -4.70
N LEU A 23 10.59 -7.64 -5.07
CA LEU A 23 11.40 -6.84 -4.15
C LEU A 23 10.53 -6.15 -3.08
N ALA A 24 9.40 -5.56 -3.46
CA ALA A 24 8.50 -4.94 -2.50
C ALA A 24 7.89 -5.95 -1.52
N ALA A 25 7.52 -7.14 -1.99
CA ALA A 25 7.02 -8.21 -1.13
C ALA A 25 8.08 -8.74 -0.18
N LEU A 26 9.33 -8.88 -0.64
CA LEU A 26 10.48 -9.26 0.19
C LEU A 26 10.70 -8.22 1.31
N ILE A 27 10.78 -6.92 0.98
CA ILE A 27 11.00 -5.85 1.96
C ILE A 27 9.82 -5.78 2.93
N ARG A 28 8.57 -5.89 2.45
CA ARG A 28 7.38 -5.93 3.31
C ARG A 28 7.41 -7.09 4.32
N ALA A 29 7.96 -8.25 3.95
CA ALA A 29 8.05 -9.39 4.85
C ALA A 29 8.90 -9.07 6.10
N PHE A 30 9.92 -8.21 5.96
CA PHE A 30 10.73 -7.72 7.08
C PHE A 30 10.01 -6.64 7.88
N THR A 31 9.51 -5.61 7.22
CA THR A 31 8.98 -4.40 7.85
C THR A 31 7.53 -4.52 8.29
N GLY A 32 6.77 -5.45 7.70
CA GLY A 32 5.33 -5.61 7.90
C GLY A 32 4.47 -4.59 7.12
N PHE A 33 5.09 -3.57 6.48
CA PHE A 33 4.43 -2.51 5.70
C PHE A 33 5.32 -2.04 4.53
N GLY A 34 4.88 -1.01 3.80
CA GLY A 34 5.71 -0.35 2.78
C GLY A 34 5.62 -0.94 1.37
N PHE A 35 4.86 -2.03 1.16
CA PHE A 35 4.69 -2.63 -0.16
C PHE A 35 4.32 -1.60 -1.23
N ALA A 36 3.25 -0.84 -1.01
CA ALA A 36 2.76 0.15 -1.96
C ALA A 36 3.73 1.34 -2.14
N MET A 37 4.46 1.73 -1.09
CA MET A 37 5.47 2.80 -1.15
C MET A 37 6.63 2.48 -2.11
N LEU A 38 6.88 1.20 -2.37
CA LEU A 38 7.90 0.75 -3.33
C LEU A 38 7.30 0.46 -4.70
N VAL A 39 6.17 -0.24 -4.72
CA VAL A 39 5.55 -0.72 -5.97
C VAL A 39 4.98 0.43 -6.80
N VAL A 40 4.25 1.37 -6.20
CA VAL A 40 3.55 2.40 -7.00
C VAL A 40 4.51 3.38 -7.66
N PRO A 41 5.57 3.90 -7.00
CA PRO A 41 6.59 4.66 -7.70
C PRO A 41 7.25 3.88 -8.84
N ALA A 42 7.58 2.60 -8.62
CA ALA A 42 8.17 1.77 -9.68
C ALA A 42 7.20 1.62 -10.86
N PHE A 43 5.93 1.34 -10.60
CA PHE A 43 4.90 1.22 -11.63
C PHE A 43 4.67 2.52 -12.41
N SER A 44 4.84 3.68 -11.79
CA SER A 44 4.65 4.98 -12.43
C SER A 44 5.58 5.24 -13.63
N PHE A 45 6.68 4.50 -13.76
CA PHE A 45 7.61 4.62 -14.88
C PHE A 45 7.13 3.91 -16.16
N PHE A 46 6.23 2.93 -16.04
CA PHE A 46 5.83 2.09 -17.19
C PHE A 46 4.33 1.76 -17.25
N LEU A 47 3.54 2.16 -16.25
CA LEU A 47 2.09 2.06 -16.25
C LEU A 47 1.45 3.44 -16.20
N THR A 48 0.19 3.52 -16.64
CA THR A 48 -0.61 4.73 -16.41
C THR A 48 -0.85 4.93 -14.90
N PRO A 49 -1.10 6.16 -14.42
CA PRO A 49 -1.42 6.41 -13.01
C PRO A 49 -2.55 5.51 -12.49
N ALA A 50 -3.65 5.38 -13.24
CA ALA A 50 -4.77 4.54 -12.87
C ALA A 50 -4.38 3.06 -12.77
N ASP A 51 -3.67 2.51 -13.76
CA ASP A 51 -3.24 1.11 -13.74
C ASP A 51 -2.28 0.83 -12.59
N ALA A 52 -1.36 1.75 -12.29
CA ALA A 52 -0.39 1.62 -11.19
C ALA A 52 -1.08 1.52 -9.83
N VAL A 53 -2.06 2.41 -9.55
CA VAL A 53 -2.78 2.41 -8.27
C VAL A 53 -3.78 1.26 -8.16
N VAL A 54 -4.45 0.89 -9.25
CA VAL A 54 -5.38 -0.25 -9.27
C VAL A 54 -4.64 -1.56 -9.04
N LEU A 55 -3.54 -1.81 -9.79
CA LEU A 55 -2.73 -3.03 -9.61
C LEU A 55 -2.18 -3.13 -8.18
N SER A 56 -1.63 -2.03 -7.65
CA SER A 56 -1.13 -2.00 -6.27
C SER A 56 -2.22 -2.28 -5.25
N SER A 57 -3.42 -1.72 -5.44
CA SER A 57 -4.56 -1.94 -4.53
C SER A 57 -5.09 -3.36 -4.57
N VAL A 58 -5.13 -4.01 -5.76
CA VAL A 58 -5.49 -5.42 -5.89
C VAL A 58 -4.47 -6.31 -5.18
N LEU A 59 -3.18 -6.05 -5.37
CA LEU A 59 -2.12 -6.80 -4.69
C LEU A 59 -2.17 -6.59 -3.17
N ALA A 60 -2.42 -5.38 -2.69
CA ALA A 60 -2.59 -5.08 -1.27
C ALA A 60 -3.81 -5.79 -0.66
N PHE A 61 -4.93 -5.83 -1.39
CA PHE A 61 -6.12 -6.59 -1.02
C PHE A 61 -5.81 -8.07 -0.85
N LEU A 62 -5.17 -8.69 -1.84
CA LEU A 62 -4.81 -10.10 -1.81
C LEU A 62 -3.81 -10.42 -0.70
N LEU A 63 -2.81 -9.56 -0.47
CA LEU A 63 -1.88 -9.70 0.66
C LEU A 63 -2.59 -9.65 2.01
N GLY A 64 -3.54 -8.74 2.18
CA GLY A 64 -4.34 -8.63 3.40
C GLY A 64 -5.21 -9.86 3.62
N LEU A 65 -5.82 -10.38 2.54
CA LEU A 65 -6.62 -11.59 2.58
C LEU A 65 -5.77 -12.84 2.92
N LEU A 66 -4.61 -13.00 2.31
CA LEU A 66 -3.68 -14.09 2.62
C LEU A 66 -3.16 -14.03 4.06
N SER A 67 -3.07 -12.83 4.62
CA SER A 67 -2.60 -12.60 5.98
C SER A 67 -3.73 -12.49 7.02
N TYR A 68 -4.99 -12.78 6.69
CA TYR A 68 -6.13 -12.47 7.54
C TYR A 68 -6.03 -13.12 8.93
N ARG A 69 -5.50 -14.33 9.02
CA ARG A 69 -5.28 -15.04 10.30
C ARG A 69 -4.33 -14.33 11.25
N SER A 70 -3.45 -13.47 10.71
CA SER A 70 -2.45 -12.73 11.50
C SER A 70 -3.00 -11.44 12.12
N TRP A 71 -4.17 -10.98 11.73
CA TRP A 71 -4.73 -9.72 12.22
C TRP A 71 -6.18 -9.83 12.69
N TRP A 72 -6.95 -10.84 12.25
CA TRP A 72 -8.35 -10.97 12.63
C TRP A 72 -8.52 -11.16 14.13
N GLY A 73 -9.32 -10.30 14.75
CA GLY A 73 -9.58 -10.34 16.19
C GLY A 73 -8.47 -9.81 17.10
N LEU A 74 -7.30 -9.42 16.56
CA LEU A 74 -6.15 -8.96 17.34
C LEU A 74 -6.02 -7.42 17.41
N PHE A 75 -6.82 -6.67 16.68
CA PHE A 75 -6.73 -5.21 16.62
C PHE A 75 -7.80 -4.51 17.48
N PRO A 76 -7.51 -3.33 18.05
CA PRO A 76 -8.49 -2.56 18.80
C PRO A 76 -9.54 -1.94 17.86
N VAL A 77 -10.81 -2.25 18.11
CA VAL A 77 -11.93 -1.83 17.27
C VAL A 77 -12.29 -0.35 17.47
N ALA A 78 -12.09 0.17 18.69
CA ALA A 78 -12.46 1.54 19.03
C ALA A 78 -11.81 2.62 18.12
N PRO A 79 -10.47 2.64 17.90
CA PRO A 79 -9.86 3.57 16.96
C PRO A 79 -10.02 3.16 15.49
N ALA A 80 -10.29 1.88 15.18
CA ALA A 80 -10.43 1.39 13.82
C ALA A 80 -11.65 1.99 13.11
N ARG A 81 -12.80 2.06 13.78
CA ARG A 81 -14.06 2.56 13.20
C ARG A 81 -13.95 3.99 12.67
N PRO A 82 -13.57 5.01 13.49
CA PRO A 82 -13.47 6.38 13.00
C PRO A 82 -12.36 6.52 11.95
N MET A 83 -11.27 5.77 12.04
CA MET A 83 -10.19 5.81 11.07
C MET A 83 -10.62 5.29 9.71
N VAL A 84 -11.32 4.14 9.65
CA VAL A 84 -11.87 3.60 8.40
C VAL A 84 -12.93 4.54 7.83
N ALA A 85 -13.82 5.11 8.65
CA ALA A 85 -14.80 6.10 8.19
C ALA A 85 -14.13 7.33 7.58
N GLY A 86 -13.10 7.87 8.22
CA GLY A 86 -12.30 8.96 7.68
C GLY A 86 -11.60 8.58 6.37
N SER A 87 -11.10 7.34 6.27
CA SER A 87 -10.41 6.89 5.06
C SER A 87 -11.33 6.80 3.84
N VAL A 88 -12.62 6.52 4.02
CA VAL A 88 -13.61 6.55 2.93
C VAL A 88 -13.70 7.96 2.34
N ILE A 89 -13.83 8.98 3.20
CA ILE A 89 -13.90 10.39 2.78
C ILE A 89 -12.61 10.80 2.08
N GLY A 90 -11.47 10.52 2.72
CA GLY A 90 -10.17 10.87 2.16
C GLY A 90 -9.90 10.17 0.83
N THR A 91 -10.26 8.88 0.69
CA THR A 91 -10.08 8.12 -0.54
C THR A 91 -10.92 8.70 -1.69
N ALA A 92 -12.16 9.11 -1.44
CA ALA A 92 -12.99 9.76 -2.45
C ALA A 92 -12.34 11.04 -3.00
N ILE A 93 -11.80 11.90 -2.10
CA ILE A 93 -11.06 13.10 -2.49
C ILE A 93 -9.79 12.74 -3.26
N GLY A 94 -9.04 11.74 -2.78
CA GLY A 94 -7.81 11.28 -3.43
C GLY A 94 -8.02 10.70 -4.83
N VAL A 95 -9.11 9.96 -5.04
CA VAL A 95 -9.49 9.42 -6.37
C VAL A 95 -9.86 10.54 -7.34
N TRP A 96 -10.61 11.54 -6.86
CA TRP A 96 -10.91 12.72 -7.68
C TRP A 96 -9.62 13.47 -8.08
N PHE A 97 -8.68 13.63 -7.15
CA PHE A 97 -7.37 14.22 -7.43
C PHE A 97 -6.59 13.38 -8.46
N LEU A 98 -6.49 12.05 -8.27
CA LEU A 98 -5.85 11.14 -9.22
C LEU A 98 -6.40 11.29 -10.64
N ALA A 99 -7.74 11.37 -10.79
CA ALA A 99 -8.40 11.50 -12.08
C ALA A 99 -8.07 12.81 -12.82
N SER A 100 -7.58 13.83 -12.10
CA SER A 100 -7.19 15.14 -12.65
C SER A 100 -5.71 15.22 -13.02
N LEU A 101 -4.87 14.25 -12.61
CA LEU A 101 -3.42 14.30 -12.81
C LEU A 101 -3.00 13.77 -14.17
N SER A 102 -2.09 14.49 -14.81
CA SER A 102 -1.26 13.97 -15.91
C SER A 102 -0.25 12.95 -15.38
N VAL A 103 0.36 12.15 -16.26
CA VAL A 103 1.41 11.18 -15.90
C VAL A 103 2.60 11.86 -15.19
N ALA A 104 3.04 13.00 -15.72
CA ALA A 104 4.18 13.74 -15.14
C ALA A 104 3.85 14.30 -13.75
N GLU A 105 2.66 14.84 -13.56
CA GLU A 105 2.20 15.32 -12.26
C GLU A 105 2.05 14.17 -11.26
N PHE A 106 1.52 13.04 -11.66
CA PHE A 106 1.44 11.86 -10.82
C PHE A 106 2.83 11.41 -10.35
N GLN A 107 3.81 11.30 -11.26
CA GLN A 107 5.18 10.94 -10.93
C GLN A 107 5.84 11.94 -9.95
N LEU A 108 5.60 13.23 -10.16
CA LEU A 108 6.09 14.28 -9.27
C LEU A 108 5.47 14.15 -7.88
N TRP A 109 4.14 14.10 -7.79
CA TRP A 109 3.43 14.10 -6.52
C TRP A 109 3.64 12.81 -5.73
N ILE A 110 3.74 11.65 -6.39
CA ILE A 110 4.07 10.41 -5.69
C ILE A 110 5.51 10.45 -5.15
N GLY A 111 6.46 10.96 -5.92
CA GLY A 111 7.83 11.14 -5.45
C GLY A 111 7.92 12.07 -4.24
N VAL A 112 7.30 13.24 -4.31
CA VAL A 112 7.22 14.20 -3.21
C VAL A 112 6.55 13.57 -1.97
N SER A 113 5.44 12.85 -2.17
CA SER A 113 4.71 12.19 -1.07
C SER A 113 5.57 11.14 -0.37
N VAL A 114 6.33 10.33 -1.11
CA VAL A 114 7.21 9.30 -0.55
C VAL A 114 8.38 9.94 0.21
N VAL A 115 8.98 11.00 -0.32
CA VAL A 115 10.07 11.74 0.38
C VAL A 115 9.55 12.35 1.67
N ILE A 116 8.42 13.07 1.63
CA ILE A 116 7.83 13.66 2.85
C ILE A 116 7.51 12.56 3.86
N ALA A 117 6.86 11.48 3.44
CA ALA A 117 6.54 10.35 4.30
C ALA A 117 7.79 9.76 4.95
N SER A 118 8.85 9.55 4.20
CA SER A 118 10.11 9.00 4.68
C SER A 118 10.79 9.93 5.71
N VAL A 119 10.83 11.24 5.43
CA VAL A 119 11.40 12.23 6.36
C VAL A 119 10.57 12.31 7.65
N VAL A 120 9.25 12.35 7.53
CA VAL A 120 8.35 12.41 8.70
C VAL A 120 8.50 11.16 9.54
N LEU A 121 8.50 9.96 8.94
CA LEU A 121 8.68 8.70 9.66
C LEU A 121 10.08 8.61 10.31
N ALA A 122 11.14 9.05 9.63
CA ALA A 122 12.49 9.03 10.16
C ALA A 122 12.73 10.02 11.33
N ARG A 123 12.00 11.15 11.33
CA ARG A 123 12.10 12.18 12.37
C ARG A 123 11.09 12.03 13.50
N PHE A 124 10.14 11.12 13.35
CA PHE A 124 9.08 10.92 14.34
C PHE A 124 9.63 10.26 15.59
N VAL A 125 9.53 10.99 16.71
CA VAL A 125 9.82 10.45 18.04
C VAL A 125 8.49 10.01 18.65
N PRO A 126 8.33 8.72 18.98
CA PRO A 126 7.12 8.23 19.61
C PRO A 126 6.88 8.97 20.93
N SER A 127 5.71 9.57 21.08
CA SER A 127 5.24 10.06 22.37
C SER A 127 3.93 9.36 22.67
N GLU A 128 3.85 8.71 23.82
CA GLU A 128 2.62 8.05 24.25
C GLU A 128 1.46 9.05 24.29
N ARG A 129 0.52 8.87 23.40
CA ARG A 129 -0.71 9.67 23.33
C ARG A 129 -1.90 8.77 23.54
N ALA A 130 -2.89 9.27 24.27
CA ALA A 130 -4.17 8.59 24.37
C ALA A 130 -4.83 8.52 23.00
N ALA A 131 -5.27 7.33 22.61
CA ALA A 131 -6.07 7.16 21.40
C ALA A 131 -7.36 7.94 21.50
N SER A 132 -7.63 8.83 20.54
CA SER A 132 -8.87 9.60 20.50
C SER A 132 -9.59 9.43 19.17
N SER A 133 -10.92 9.44 19.21
CA SER A 133 -11.73 9.31 17.99
C SER A 133 -11.50 10.43 16.96
N PRO A 134 -11.36 11.72 17.35
CA PRO A 134 -11.03 12.78 16.40
C PRO A 134 -9.66 12.59 15.73
N ALA A 135 -8.63 12.20 16.49
CA ALA A 135 -7.31 11.94 15.94
C ALA A 135 -7.34 10.72 14.99
N ALA A 136 -8.08 9.67 15.31
CA ALA A 136 -8.26 8.52 14.42
C ALA A 136 -8.98 8.90 13.12
N LEU A 137 -10.05 9.72 13.22
CA LEU A 137 -10.81 10.20 12.06
C LEU A 137 -9.92 11.05 11.11
N THR A 138 -9.21 12.04 11.66
CA THR A 138 -8.33 12.91 10.84
C THR A 138 -7.16 12.13 10.23
N THR A 139 -6.58 11.19 10.96
CA THR A 139 -5.59 10.26 10.43
C THR A 139 -6.17 9.42 9.30
N GLY A 140 -7.40 8.94 9.47
CA GLY A 140 -8.12 8.20 8.42
C GLY A 140 -8.29 9.03 7.16
N VAL A 141 -8.73 10.30 7.28
CA VAL A 141 -8.88 11.21 6.13
C VAL A 141 -7.55 11.43 5.41
N ALA A 142 -6.48 11.73 6.15
CA ALA A 142 -5.15 11.93 5.57
C ALA A 142 -4.62 10.66 4.88
N SER A 143 -4.78 9.50 5.54
CA SER A 143 -4.39 8.20 5.00
C SER A 143 -5.23 7.82 3.77
N GLY A 144 -6.54 8.09 3.81
CA GLY A 144 -7.44 7.86 2.70
C GLY A 144 -7.11 8.72 1.48
N LEU A 145 -6.78 10.00 1.68
CA LEU A 145 -6.37 10.90 0.60
C LEU A 145 -5.12 10.35 -0.12
N MET A 146 -4.09 9.96 0.62
CA MET A 146 -2.90 9.32 0.05
C MET A 146 -3.22 7.97 -0.61
N ASN A 147 -4.19 7.22 -0.05
CA ASN A 147 -4.63 5.96 -0.61
C ASN A 147 -5.36 6.13 -1.96
N GLY A 148 -6.30 7.06 -2.04
CA GLY A 148 -7.04 7.35 -3.26
C GLY A 148 -6.18 7.96 -4.37
N ALA A 149 -5.23 8.84 -4.01
CA ALA A 149 -4.36 9.49 -4.98
C ALA A 149 -3.21 8.58 -5.46
N PHE A 150 -2.62 7.80 -4.54
CA PHE A 150 -1.35 7.10 -4.80
C PHE A 150 -1.34 5.64 -4.34
N ALA A 151 -2.45 5.10 -3.83
CA ALA A 151 -2.54 3.78 -3.20
C ALA A 151 -1.53 3.58 -2.04
N ILE A 152 -1.14 4.65 -1.33
CA ILE A 152 -0.15 4.64 -0.22
C ILE A 152 -0.81 5.12 1.08
N PRO A 153 -1.64 4.30 1.77
CA PRO A 153 -2.31 4.72 3.00
C PRO A 153 -1.40 4.76 4.24
N GLY A 154 -0.15 4.26 4.11
CA GLY A 154 0.70 3.91 5.25
C GLY A 154 1.11 5.07 6.17
N PRO A 155 1.75 6.14 5.69
CA PRO A 155 2.46 7.08 6.55
C PRO A 155 1.60 7.68 7.69
N PRO A 156 0.40 8.23 7.47
CA PRO A 156 -0.38 8.79 8.56
C PRO A 156 -0.81 7.74 9.59
N VAL A 157 -1.25 6.55 9.14
CA VAL A 157 -1.70 5.51 10.07
C VAL A 157 -0.55 4.91 10.87
N ILE A 158 0.65 4.78 10.28
CA ILE A 158 1.84 4.32 11.00
C ILE A 158 2.17 5.28 12.15
N LEU A 159 2.18 6.59 11.89
CA LEU A 159 2.42 7.60 12.92
C LEU A 159 1.40 7.50 14.06
N TYR A 160 0.12 7.35 13.73
CA TYR A 160 -0.94 7.18 14.73
C TYR A 160 -0.72 5.90 15.56
N VAL A 161 -0.45 4.79 14.93
CA VAL A 161 -0.27 3.49 15.60
C VAL A 161 0.92 3.53 16.54
N VAL A 162 2.06 4.05 16.08
CA VAL A 162 3.29 4.16 16.89
C VAL A 162 3.09 5.11 18.08
N ALA A 163 2.23 6.13 17.95
CA ALA A 163 1.94 7.06 19.03
C ALA A 163 0.88 6.56 20.04
N THR A 164 0.07 5.56 19.69
CA THR A 164 -1.12 5.19 20.49
C THR A 164 -1.19 3.73 20.90
N LEU A 165 -0.46 2.85 20.23
CA LEU A 165 -0.46 1.40 20.48
C LEU A 165 0.94 0.93 20.86
N SER A 166 1.16 0.65 22.14
CA SER A 166 2.45 0.18 22.67
C SER A 166 2.73 -1.30 22.42
N GLU A 167 1.68 -2.11 22.18
CA GLU A 167 1.82 -3.54 21.98
C GLU A 167 2.14 -3.86 20.49
N PRO A 168 3.33 -4.43 20.17
CA PRO A 168 3.74 -4.68 18.79
C PRO A 168 2.77 -5.58 18.00
N VAL A 169 2.19 -6.60 18.66
CA VAL A 169 1.24 -7.52 18.03
C VAL A 169 -0.05 -6.80 17.61
N LYS A 170 -0.61 -5.98 18.50
CA LYS A 170 -1.83 -5.19 18.22
C LYS A 170 -1.56 -4.11 17.17
N SER A 171 -0.40 -3.46 17.24
CA SER A 171 0.03 -2.45 16.27
C SER A 171 0.13 -3.03 14.86
N ARG A 172 0.80 -4.18 14.71
CA ARG A 172 0.92 -4.87 13.44
C ARG A 172 -0.44 -5.34 12.91
N ALA A 173 -1.28 -5.92 13.77
CA ALA A 173 -2.62 -6.38 13.40
C ALA A 173 -3.50 -5.21 12.94
N PHE A 174 -3.44 -4.06 13.63
CA PHE A 174 -4.17 -2.86 13.26
C PHE A 174 -3.75 -2.33 11.89
N LEU A 175 -2.45 -2.22 11.62
CA LEU A 175 -1.94 -1.80 10.31
C LEU A 175 -2.40 -2.73 9.19
N MET A 176 -2.29 -4.06 9.39
CA MET A 176 -2.71 -5.04 8.39
C MET A 176 -4.22 -4.94 8.10
N MET A 177 -5.05 -4.85 9.13
CA MET A 177 -6.49 -4.64 9.00
C MET A 177 -6.79 -3.35 8.24
N PHE A 178 -6.18 -2.23 8.66
CA PHE A 178 -6.42 -0.93 8.05
C PHE A 178 -6.01 -0.91 6.57
N PHE A 179 -4.86 -1.49 6.22
CA PHE A 179 -4.42 -1.57 4.82
C PHE A 179 -5.35 -2.45 3.97
N TRP A 180 -5.86 -3.52 4.53
CA TRP A 180 -6.86 -4.34 3.85
C TRP A 180 -8.17 -3.57 3.63
N CYS A 181 -8.72 -2.94 4.65
CA CYS A 181 -9.91 -2.09 4.52
C CYS A 181 -9.69 -0.96 3.50
N SER A 182 -8.54 -0.29 3.56
CA SER A 182 -8.18 0.79 2.62
C SER A 182 -8.11 0.29 1.18
N SER A 183 -7.59 -0.92 0.93
CA SER A 183 -7.56 -1.50 -0.41
C SER A 183 -8.97 -1.82 -0.94
N VAL A 184 -9.87 -2.30 -0.08
CA VAL A 184 -11.28 -2.50 -0.45
C VAL A 184 -11.94 -1.17 -0.81
N VAL A 185 -11.76 -0.15 0.03
CA VAL A 185 -12.33 1.19 -0.20
C VAL A 185 -11.80 1.78 -1.51
N SER A 186 -10.49 1.72 -1.75
CA SER A 186 -9.92 2.27 -2.98
C SER A 186 -10.39 1.53 -4.24
N LEU A 187 -10.47 0.20 -4.22
CA LEU A 187 -10.97 -0.58 -5.35
C LEU A 187 -12.43 -0.25 -5.69
N VAL A 188 -13.28 -0.09 -4.66
CA VAL A 188 -14.67 0.34 -4.86
C VAL A 188 -14.72 1.74 -5.48
N MET A 189 -13.92 2.69 -4.95
CA MET A 189 -13.89 4.07 -5.45
C MET A 189 -13.29 4.17 -6.86
N PHE A 190 -12.23 3.41 -7.16
CA PHE A 190 -11.67 3.35 -8.53
C PHE A 190 -12.67 2.77 -9.51
N GLY A 191 -13.45 1.74 -9.10
CA GLY A 191 -14.52 1.20 -9.91
C GLY A 191 -15.63 2.21 -10.18
N ALA A 192 -16.09 2.92 -9.15
CA ALA A 192 -17.10 3.97 -9.27
C ALA A 192 -16.65 5.15 -10.15
N ALA A 193 -15.34 5.45 -10.13
CA ALA A 193 -14.74 6.50 -10.96
C ALA A 193 -14.41 6.05 -12.40
N GLY A 194 -14.66 4.77 -12.76
CA GLY A 194 -14.36 4.24 -14.11
C GLY A 194 -12.85 4.12 -14.41
N LEU A 195 -12.00 4.07 -13.38
CA LEU A 195 -10.54 4.01 -13.50
C LEU A 195 -10.01 2.57 -13.67
N ILE A 196 -10.87 1.56 -13.55
CA ILE A 196 -10.46 0.16 -13.66
C ILE A 196 -10.43 -0.27 -15.13
N SER A 197 -9.23 -0.51 -15.65
CA SER A 197 -8.99 -1.10 -16.97
C SER A 197 -8.73 -2.62 -16.86
N PRO A 198 -8.75 -3.38 -17.97
CA PRO A 198 -8.37 -4.80 -17.97
C PRO A 198 -6.88 -5.05 -17.70
N ARG A 199 -6.01 -4.06 -17.97
CA ARG A 199 -4.55 -4.21 -17.93
C ARG A 199 -3.99 -4.62 -16.56
N PRO A 200 -4.37 -4.02 -15.42
CA PRO A 200 -3.94 -4.48 -14.10
C PRO A 200 -4.19 -5.97 -13.86
N PHE A 201 -5.35 -6.48 -14.31
CA PHE A 201 -5.70 -7.90 -14.12
C PHE A 201 -4.87 -8.84 -14.99
N GLN A 202 -4.49 -8.42 -16.19
CA GLN A 202 -3.57 -9.17 -17.05
C GLN A 202 -2.17 -9.29 -16.40
N LEU A 203 -1.70 -8.21 -15.75
CA LEU A 203 -0.41 -8.19 -15.07
C LEU A 203 -0.39 -9.02 -13.77
N LEU A 204 -1.56 -9.37 -13.20
CA LEU A 204 -1.64 -10.24 -12.03
C LEU A 204 -1.03 -11.62 -12.26
N TRP A 205 -1.09 -12.16 -13.47
CA TRP A 205 -0.49 -13.47 -13.79
C TRP A 205 1.02 -13.50 -13.51
N VAL A 206 1.68 -12.37 -13.63
CA VAL A 206 3.11 -12.24 -13.36
C VAL A 206 3.35 -11.69 -11.94
N ALA A 207 2.52 -10.76 -11.50
CA ALA A 207 2.65 -10.12 -10.19
C ALA A 207 2.40 -11.10 -9.02
N LEU A 208 1.43 -12.01 -9.14
CA LEU A 208 1.10 -12.95 -8.05
C LEU A 208 2.22 -13.96 -7.75
N PRO A 209 2.80 -14.66 -8.74
CA PRO A 209 3.96 -15.52 -8.48
C PRO A 209 5.15 -14.76 -7.90
N ALA A 210 5.45 -13.56 -8.44
CA ALA A 210 6.53 -12.72 -7.95
C ALA A 210 6.31 -12.27 -6.50
N MET A 211 5.08 -11.86 -6.17
CA MET A 211 4.66 -11.51 -4.82
C MET A 211 4.81 -12.68 -3.84
N TRP A 212 4.38 -13.86 -4.25
CA TRP A 212 4.49 -15.06 -3.42
C TRP A 212 5.94 -15.44 -3.16
N LEU A 213 6.78 -15.48 -4.20
CA LEU A 213 8.20 -15.77 -4.10
C LEU A 213 8.93 -14.73 -3.23
N GLY A 214 8.68 -13.44 -3.45
CA GLY A 214 9.26 -12.37 -2.65
C GLY A 214 8.87 -12.46 -1.18
N ASN A 215 7.61 -12.74 -0.89
CA ASN A 215 7.14 -12.90 0.50
C ASN A 215 7.75 -14.14 1.18
N GLN A 216 7.87 -15.26 0.48
CA GLN A 216 8.53 -16.46 1.01
C GLN A 216 10.03 -16.23 1.26
N ALA A 217 10.73 -15.63 0.30
CA ALA A 217 12.14 -15.28 0.45
C ALA A 217 12.36 -14.31 1.63
N GLY A 218 11.49 -13.31 1.79
CA GLY A 218 11.55 -12.36 2.89
C GLY A 218 11.31 -13.02 4.26
N ASN A 219 10.29 -13.87 4.37
CA ASN A 219 10.01 -14.60 5.61
C ASN A 219 11.16 -15.56 5.98
N TRP A 220 11.73 -16.25 5.00
CA TRP A 220 12.88 -17.14 5.21
C TRP A 220 14.12 -16.37 5.69
N ALA A 221 14.43 -15.23 5.04
CA ALA A 221 15.55 -14.41 5.42
C ALA A 221 15.35 -13.79 6.83
N PHE A 222 14.13 -13.32 7.14
CA PHE A 222 13.77 -12.82 8.47
C PHE A 222 14.00 -13.89 9.56
N ALA A 223 13.51 -15.11 9.33
CA ALA A 223 13.69 -16.20 10.28
C ALA A 223 15.18 -16.51 10.56
N ARG A 224 16.04 -16.44 9.54
CA ARG A 224 17.48 -16.69 9.71
C ARG A 224 18.20 -15.53 10.39
N LEU A 225 17.87 -14.29 10.02
CA LEU A 225 18.52 -13.11 10.61
C LEU A 225 18.10 -12.91 12.08
N SER A 226 16.84 -13.19 12.42
CA SER A 226 16.35 -13.15 13.81
C SER A 226 17.06 -14.16 14.72
N LEU A 227 17.49 -15.30 14.18
CA LEU A 227 18.24 -16.32 14.94
C LEU A 227 19.72 -15.93 15.18
N ILE A 228 20.26 -15.00 14.40
CA ILE A 228 21.67 -14.55 14.56
C ILE A 228 21.79 -13.45 15.63
N HIS A 229 20.71 -12.76 15.96
CA HIS A 229 20.69 -11.64 16.92
C HIS A 229 20.08 -12.00 18.29
N ILE A 230 19.74 -13.27 18.52
CA ILE A 230 19.36 -13.83 19.83
C ILE A 230 20.51 -14.70 20.34
#